data_2c2738b0db6ac3ba3a0184cfd1cbcde4
#
_entry.id   2c2738b0db6ac3ba3a0184cfd1cbcde4
#
_cell.length_a   1.000
_cell.length_b   1.000
_cell.length_c   1.000
_cell.angle_alpha   90.00
_cell.angle_beta   90.00
_cell.angle_gamma   90.00
#
_symmetry.space_group_name_H-M   'P 1'
#
loop_
_entity.id
_entity.type
_entity.pdbx_description
1 polymer ?
#
loop_
_entity_poly.entity_id
_entity_poly.type
_entity_poly.pdbx_seq_one_letter_code
_entity_poly.pdbx_strand_id
1 'polypeptide(L)'
;MIDKLEQLAEKYSRKGIDTYFKLIRREGIHWGRNRVLRVYRLMKLSLRRKGKKRIPARIKVPLQAKEGLNTGWSMDFMSDALTNGRRIRVLNIIDEYSREALAVHADYSMPSSSVINQMRILEENRGLPGRIRVDNGTEFTSFEFTEWYKSKNIEITFTPPYDHRLSCLLSLIQ
;
A
#
# COMPACT_ATOMS: atom_id res chain seq x y z
N MET A 1 36.64 3.61 32.07
CA MET A 1 35.64 3.17 31.07
C MET A 1 34.29 3.76 31.39
N ILE A 2 33.85 3.67 32.64
CA ILE A 2 32.58 4.27 33.11
C ILE A 2 32.62 5.77 32.84
N ASP A 3 33.60 6.48 33.41
CA ASP A 3 33.78 7.93 33.27
C ASP A 3 33.75 8.39 31.80
N LYS A 4 34.36 7.59 30.92
CA LYS A 4 34.37 7.90 29.47
C LYS A 4 33.00 7.77 28.83
N LEU A 5 32.23 6.75 29.22
CA LEU A 5 30.86 6.57 28.72
C LEU A 5 29.92 7.64 29.29
N GLU A 6 30.13 8.10 30.52
CA GLU A 6 29.40 9.23 31.10
C GLU A 6 29.66 10.51 30.33
N GLN A 7 30.90 10.88 30.11
CA GLN A 7 31.27 12.05 29.29
C GLN A 7 30.65 11.99 27.90
N LEU A 8 30.65 10.82 27.26
CA LEU A 8 30.01 10.66 25.95
C LEU A 8 28.48 10.75 26.03
N ALA A 9 27.86 10.28 27.11
CA ALA A 9 26.43 10.37 27.33
C ALA A 9 25.97 11.80 27.58
N GLU A 10 26.73 12.59 28.33
CA GLU A 10 26.47 14.02 28.53
C GLU A 10 26.61 14.80 27.23
N LYS A 11 27.70 14.59 26.50
CA LYS A 11 27.96 15.30 25.23
C LYS A 11 27.04 14.89 24.10
N TYR A 12 26.62 13.63 24.04
CA TYR A 12 25.86 13.05 22.93
C TYR A 12 24.63 12.27 23.43
N SER A 13 23.80 12.86 24.27
CA SER A 13 22.66 12.24 24.94
C SER A 13 21.66 11.47 24.05
N ARG A 14 21.56 11.85 22.77
CA ARG A 14 20.65 11.23 21.78
C ARG A 14 21.30 10.17 20.91
N LYS A 15 22.58 9.84 21.13
CA LYS A 15 23.29 8.85 20.31
C LYS A 15 23.31 7.49 21.03
N GLY A 16 23.31 6.43 20.24
CA GLY A 16 23.37 5.05 20.76
C GLY A 16 24.79 4.52 20.90
N ILE A 17 24.90 3.31 21.46
CA ILE A 17 26.16 2.62 21.74
C ILE A 17 27.10 2.54 20.53
N ASP A 18 26.58 2.35 19.32
CA ASP A 18 27.42 2.23 18.11
C ASP A 18 28.17 3.54 17.80
N THR A 19 27.55 4.70 18.10
CA THR A 19 28.22 5.99 17.97
C THR A 19 29.29 6.16 19.02
N TYR A 20 29.01 5.80 20.30
CA TYR A 20 30.01 5.88 21.37
C TYR A 20 31.20 4.97 21.09
N PHE A 21 30.94 3.76 20.61
CA PHE A 21 32.02 2.84 20.25
C PHE A 21 32.91 3.38 19.12
N LYS A 22 32.32 4.01 18.10
CA LYS A 22 33.08 4.67 17.02
C LYS A 22 33.92 5.84 17.53
N LEU A 23 33.40 6.65 18.45
CA LEU A 23 34.12 7.76 19.05
C LEU A 23 35.30 7.29 19.91
N ILE A 24 35.09 6.28 20.75
CA ILE A 24 36.14 5.64 21.57
C ILE A 24 37.26 5.11 20.67
N ARG A 25 36.93 4.47 19.55
CA ARG A 25 37.90 3.96 18.59
C ARG A 25 38.70 5.08 17.92
N ARG A 26 38.06 6.20 17.59
CA ARG A 26 38.74 7.37 17.00
C ARG A 26 39.73 8.02 17.97
N GLU A 27 39.52 7.91 19.27
CA GLU A 27 40.44 8.38 20.30
C GLU A 27 41.58 7.38 20.57
N GLY A 28 41.71 6.31 19.77
CA GLY A 28 42.80 5.33 19.92
C GLY A 28 42.56 4.28 21.00
N ILE A 29 41.40 4.26 21.63
CA ILE A 29 41.07 3.30 22.71
C ILE A 29 40.53 1.99 22.13
N HIS A 30 41.29 0.91 22.28
CA HIS A 30 40.96 -0.40 21.70
C HIS A 30 40.18 -1.33 22.66
N TRP A 31 39.06 -0.87 23.19
CA TRP A 31 38.18 -1.73 23.99
C TRP A 31 37.35 -2.64 23.08
N GLY A 32 37.16 -3.90 23.52
CA GLY A 32 36.27 -4.81 22.81
C GLY A 32 34.80 -4.36 22.87
N ARG A 33 34.08 -4.47 21.75
CA ARG A 33 32.67 -4.01 21.65
C ARG A 33 31.76 -4.62 22.71
N ASN A 34 31.90 -5.92 23.00
CA ASN A 34 31.09 -6.62 24.00
C ASN A 34 31.32 -6.10 25.40
N ARG A 35 32.57 -5.74 25.74
CA ARG A 35 32.93 -5.15 27.04
C ARG A 35 32.29 -3.78 27.19
N VAL A 36 32.37 -2.91 26.19
CA VAL A 36 31.75 -1.58 26.17
C VAL A 36 30.23 -1.71 26.29
N LEU A 37 29.63 -2.62 25.53
CA LEU A 37 28.17 -2.84 25.55
C LEU A 37 27.67 -3.33 26.92
N ARG A 38 28.44 -4.17 27.62
CA ARG A 38 28.10 -4.62 28.97
C ARG A 38 28.06 -3.45 29.95
N VAL A 39 29.09 -2.59 29.96
CA VAL A 39 29.15 -1.43 30.84
C VAL A 39 28.06 -0.42 30.48
N TYR A 40 27.82 -0.16 29.21
CA TYR A 40 26.77 0.71 28.72
C TYR A 40 25.36 0.29 29.21
N ARG A 41 25.11 -1.03 29.23
CA ARG A 41 23.84 -1.57 29.76
C ARG A 41 23.74 -1.47 31.28
N LEU A 42 24.82 -1.73 32.01
CA LEU A 42 24.88 -1.56 33.46
C LEU A 42 24.60 -0.12 33.89
N MET A 43 25.11 0.85 33.13
CA MET A 43 24.87 2.27 33.35
C MET A 43 23.47 2.73 32.91
N LYS A 44 22.60 1.83 32.39
CA LYS A 44 21.25 2.14 31.92
C LYS A 44 21.18 3.23 30.83
N LEU A 45 22.26 3.43 30.09
CA LEU A 45 22.36 4.44 29.02
C LEU A 45 21.58 4.04 27.74
N SER A 46 20.93 2.91 27.73
CA SER A 46 20.16 2.42 26.57
C SER A 46 19.02 3.38 26.22
N LEU A 47 19.05 3.91 25.01
CA LEU A 47 17.97 4.77 24.51
C LEU A 47 16.64 4.01 24.53
N ARG A 48 15.60 4.61 25.10
CA ARG A 48 14.25 4.06 25.09
C ARG A 48 13.74 4.04 23.65
N ARG A 49 13.73 2.89 23.02
CA ARG A 49 13.11 2.73 21.69
C ARG A 49 11.60 2.88 21.86
N LYS A 50 10.98 3.82 21.14
CA LYS A 50 9.52 3.80 20.98
C LYS A 50 9.15 2.46 20.37
N GLY A 51 8.46 1.61 21.13
CA GLY A 51 7.90 0.37 20.60
C GLY A 51 7.01 0.72 19.40
N LYS A 52 7.13 -0.05 18.30
CA LYS A 52 6.15 0.07 17.22
C LYS A 52 4.78 -0.17 17.84
N LYS A 53 3.91 0.85 17.84
CA LYS A 53 2.51 0.67 18.22
C LYS A 53 1.96 -0.43 17.33
N ARG A 54 1.55 -1.56 17.91
CA ARG A 54 0.79 -2.57 17.17
C ARG A 54 -0.48 -1.88 16.70
N ILE A 55 -0.64 -1.81 15.40
CA ILE A 55 -1.91 -1.37 14.80
C ILE A 55 -2.96 -2.37 15.30
N PRO A 56 -4.07 -1.93 15.93
CA PRO A 56 -5.10 -2.84 16.37
C PRO A 56 -5.54 -3.72 15.20
N ALA A 57 -5.74 -5.02 15.46
CA ALA A 57 -6.21 -5.94 14.45
C ALA A 57 -7.55 -5.40 13.92
N ARG A 58 -7.59 -5.08 12.63
CA ARG A 58 -8.83 -4.65 11.99
C ARG A 58 -9.82 -5.80 11.99
N ILE A 59 -11.05 -5.51 12.38
CA ILE A 59 -12.18 -6.42 12.20
C ILE A 59 -12.30 -6.65 10.69
N LYS A 60 -11.97 -7.86 10.25
CA LYS A 60 -12.14 -8.25 8.85
C LYS A 60 -13.63 -8.42 8.61
N VAL A 61 -14.27 -7.41 8.04
CA VAL A 61 -15.63 -7.58 7.50
C VAL A 61 -15.51 -8.53 6.30
N PRO A 62 -16.19 -9.69 6.31
CA PRO A 62 -16.17 -10.58 5.16
C PRO A 62 -16.70 -9.84 3.94
N LEU A 63 -16.03 -9.97 2.82
CA LEU A 63 -16.55 -9.53 1.53
C LEU A 63 -17.79 -10.36 1.24
N GLN A 64 -18.96 -9.75 1.27
CA GLN A 64 -20.16 -10.41 0.80
C GLN A 64 -20.04 -10.60 -0.71
N ALA A 65 -19.78 -11.85 -1.13
CA ALA A 65 -19.93 -12.21 -2.52
C ALA A 65 -21.40 -11.99 -2.91
N LYS A 66 -21.65 -11.21 -3.96
CA LYS A 66 -23.02 -11.02 -4.45
C LYS A 66 -23.48 -12.25 -5.20
N GLU A 67 -24.73 -12.65 -4.96
CA GLU A 67 -25.36 -13.78 -5.59
C GLU A 67 -25.91 -13.37 -6.97
N GLY A 68 -25.13 -13.59 -8.02
CA GLY A 68 -25.59 -13.41 -9.39
C GLY A 68 -24.60 -12.69 -10.31
N LEU A 69 -24.67 -13.06 -11.58
CA LEU A 69 -23.92 -12.42 -12.66
C LEU A 69 -24.29 -10.93 -12.76
N ASN A 70 -23.33 -10.10 -13.07
CA ASN A 70 -23.55 -8.70 -13.34
C ASN A 70 -24.12 -7.86 -12.17
N THR A 71 -24.06 -8.37 -10.93
CA THR A 71 -24.55 -7.65 -9.75
C THR A 71 -23.50 -6.74 -9.13
N GLY A 72 -22.23 -7.10 -9.23
CA GLY A 72 -21.11 -6.33 -8.69
C GLY A 72 -19.84 -6.56 -9.51
N TRP A 73 -19.18 -5.46 -9.88
CA TRP A 73 -17.90 -5.49 -10.56
C TRP A 73 -16.81 -4.92 -9.66
N SER A 74 -15.59 -5.40 -9.84
CA SER A 74 -14.38 -4.82 -9.24
C SER A 74 -13.51 -4.22 -10.33
N MET A 75 -12.99 -3.01 -10.07
CA MET A 75 -12.08 -2.32 -10.98
C MET A 75 -10.80 -2.00 -10.24
N ASP A 76 -9.67 -2.21 -10.90
CA ASP A 76 -8.34 -1.93 -10.36
C ASP A 76 -7.38 -1.50 -11.46
N PHE A 77 -6.35 -0.73 -11.08
CA PHE A 77 -5.27 -0.32 -11.96
C PHE A 77 -3.98 -1.06 -11.65
N MET A 78 -3.40 -1.64 -12.67
CA MET A 78 -2.03 -2.12 -12.64
C MET A 78 -1.12 -1.13 -13.38
N SER A 79 0.13 -1.04 -12.95
CA SER A 79 1.16 -0.27 -13.66
C SER A 79 2.32 -1.19 -13.98
N ASP A 80 2.75 -1.16 -15.23
CA ASP A 80 3.87 -1.94 -15.72
C ASP A 80 4.76 -1.07 -16.61
N ALA A 81 5.90 -1.59 -17.02
CA ALA A 81 6.84 -0.92 -17.92
C ALA A 81 7.19 -1.82 -19.10
N LEU A 82 7.10 -1.25 -20.29
CA LEU A 82 7.54 -1.91 -21.51
C LEU A 82 9.07 -2.07 -21.53
N THR A 83 9.57 -2.95 -22.38
CA THR A 83 11.02 -3.20 -22.56
C THR A 83 11.82 -1.95 -22.91
N ASN A 84 11.18 -0.93 -23.49
CA ASN A 84 11.78 0.37 -23.81
C ASN A 84 11.74 1.37 -22.59
N GLY A 85 11.31 0.91 -21.41
CA GLY A 85 11.22 1.71 -20.19
C GLY A 85 9.99 2.63 -20.09
N ARG A 86 9.10 2.67 -21.09
CA ARG A 86 7.85 3.45 -21.00
C ARG A 86 6.87 2.77 -20.06
N ARG A 87 6.31 3.53 -19.14
CA ARG A 87 5.26 3.05 -18.25
C ARG A 87 3.93 2.93 -18.99
N ILE A 88 3.21 1.87 -18.68
CA ILE A 88 1.83 1.64 -19.10
C ILE A 88 0.96 1.47 -17.86
N ARG A 89 -0.32 1.79 -18.01
CA ARG A 89 -1.36 1.50 -17.03
C ARG A 89 -2.36 0.54 -17.64
N VAL A 90 -2.82 -0.40 -16.85
CA VAL A 90 -3.79 -1.41 -17.27
C VAL A 90 -4.99 -1.30 -16.35
N LEU A 91 -6.16 -1.02 -16.93
CA LEU A 91 -7.44 -1.09 -16.23
C LEU A 91 -7.97 -2.50 -16.34
N ASN A 92 -8.25 -3.13 -15.20
CA ASN A 92 -8.89 -4.44 -15.12
C ASN A 92 -10.30 -4.27 -14.57
N ILE A 93 -11.28 -4.89 -15.20
CA ILE A 93 -12.67 -4.93 -14.75
C ILE A 93 -13.10 -6.39 -14.67
N ILE A 94 -13.57 -6.81 -13.49
CA ILE A 94 -13.89 -8.21 -13.19
C ILE A 94 -15.29 -8.29 -12.59
N ASP A 95 -16.08 -9.26 -13.00
CA ASP A 95 -17.32 -9.63 -12.32
C ASP A 95 -16.99 -10.37 -11.01
N GLU A 96 -17.50 -9.89 -9.88
CA GLU A 96 -17.19 -10.46 -8.55
C GLU A 96 -17.78 -11.85 -8.34
N TYR A 97 -18.85 -12.19 -9.04
CA TYR A 97 -19.53 -13.48 -8.92
C TYR A 97 -18.86 -14.56 -9.77
N SER A 98 -18.75 -14.34 -11.09
CA SER A 98 -18.15 -15.30 -12.02
C SER A 98 -16.63 -15.27 -12.03
N ARG A 99 -16.03 -14.20 -11.52
CA ARG A 99 -14.58 -13.91 -11.61
C ARG A 99 -14.09 -13.77 -13.05
N GLU A 100 -14.99 -13.52 -13.96
CA GLU A 100 -14.69 -13.29 -15.36
C GLU A 100 -14.07 -11.91 -15.55
N ALA A 101 -12.98 -11.84 -16.31
CA ALA A 101 -12.40 -10.58 -16.74
C ALA A 101 -13.27 -9.97 -17.84
N LEU A 102 -13.97 -8.89 -17.52
CA LEU A 102 -14.90 -8.21 -18.44
C LEU A 102 -14.15 -7.29 -19.39
N ALA A 103 -13.13 -6.62 -18.90
CA ALA A 103 -12.23 -5.79 -19.69
C ALA A 103 -10.82 -5.78 -19.11
N VAL A 104 -9.85 -5.81 -20.00
CA VAL A 104 -8.44 -5.56 -19.72
C VAL A 104 -7.97 -4.54 -20.75
N HIS A 105 -7.79 -3.30 -20.34
CA HIS A 105 -7.42 -2.20 -21.23
C HIS A 105 -6.10 -1.58 -20.81
N ALA A 106 -5.12 -1.58 -21.69
CA ALA A 106 -3.79 -1.04 -21.47
C ALA A 106 -3.58 0.24 -22.28
N ASP A 107 -3.07 1.29 -21.61
CA ASP A 107 -2.68 2.55 -22.26
C ASP A 107 -1.53 3.21 -21.50
N TYR A 108 -0.87 4.17 -22.14
CA TYR A 108 0.16 5.01 -21.50
C TYR A 108 -0.43 5.98 -20.48
N SER A 109 -1.64 6.42 -20.67
CA SER A 109 -2.38 7.29 -19.77
C SER A 109 -3.82 6.81 -19.66
N MET A 110 -4.33 6.76 -18.43
CA MET A 110 -5.68 6.26 -18.15
C MET A 110 -6.49 7.31 -17.36
N PRO A 111 -6.90 8.40 -18.03
CA PRO A 111 -7.78 9.40 -17.40
C PRO A 111 -9.19 8.82 -17.15
N SER A 112 -9.99 9.50 -16.34
CA SER A 112 -11.37 9.10 -16.02
C SER A 112 -12.23 8.90 -17.27
N SER A 113 -12.03 9.72 -18.30
CA SER A 113 -12.74 9.60 -19.58
C SER A 113 -12.47 8.26 -20.28
N SER A 114 -11.23 7.72 -20.19
CA SER A 114 -10.90 6.39 -20.72
C SER A 114 -11.63 5.29 -19.95
N VAL A 115 -11.72 5.41 -18.62
CA VAL A 115 -12.47 4.47 -17.77
C VAL A 115 -13.95 4.48 -18.15
N ILE A 116 -14.55 5.67 -18.27
CA ILE A 116 -15.95 5.85 -18.67
C ILE A 116 -16.20 5.24 -20.05
N ASN A 117 -15.27 5.41 -20.99
CA ASN A 117 -15.41 4.84 -22.31
C ASN A 117 -15.42 3.29 -22.29
N GLN A 118 -14.54 2.67 -21.49
CA GLN A 118 -14.58 1.22 -21.29
C GLN A 118 -15.89 0.75 -20.66
N MET A 119 -16.43 1.51 -19.70
CA MET A 119 -17.70 1.20 -19.09
C MET A 119 -18.89 1.32 -20.08
N ARG A 120 -18.84 2.27 -21.02
CA ARG A 120 -19.85 2.38 -22.08
C ARG A 120 -19.81 1.18 -23.03
N ILE A 121 -18.61 0.72 -23.41
CA ILE A 121 -18.46 -0.48 -24.23
C ILE A 121 -19.05 -1.71 -23.52
N LEU A 122 -18.83 -1.84 -22.23
CA LEU A 122 -19.41 -2.94 -21.44
C LEU A 122 -20.92 -2.78 -21.27
N GLU A 123 -21.43 -1.55 -21.12
CA GLU A 123 -22.86 -1.26 -21.08
C GLU A 123 -23.59 -1.76 -22.34
N GLU A 124 -23.02 -1.52 -23.51
CA GLU A 124 -23.60 -1.97 -24.80
C GLU A 124 -23.59 -3.49 -24.95
N ASN A 125 -22.54 -4.16 -24.46
CA ASN A 125 -22.38 -5.59 -24.67
C ASN A 125 -23.05 -6.45 -23.58
N ARG A 126 -23.15 -5.96 -22.36
CA ARG A 126 -23.51 -6.78 -21.19
C ARG A 126 -24.46 -6.08 -20.19
N GLY A 127 -24.63 -4.78 -20.33
CA GLY A 127 -25.30 -3.93 -19.33
C GLY A 127 -24.33 -3.53 -18.20
N LEU A 128 -24.84 -2.74 -17.27
CA LEU A 128 -24.10 -2.22 -16.13
C LEU A 128 -24.44 -2.96 -14.84
N PRO A 129 -23.49 -3.05 -13.88
CA PRO A 129 -23.74 -3.67 -12.59
C PRO A 129 -24.48 -2.71 -11.67
N GLY A 130 -25.15 -3.24 -10.65
CA GLY A 130 -25.74 -2.41 -9.61
C GLY A 130 -24.70 -1.77 -8.68
N ARG A 131 -23.48 -2.38 -8.58
CA ARG A 131 -22.41 -1.89 -7.73
C ARG A 131 -21.05 -2.09 -8.39
N ILE A 132 -20.15 -1.11 -8.17
CA ILE A 132 -18.75 -1.20 -8.56
C ILE A 132 -17.88 -0.99 -7.34
N ARG A 133 -16.90 -1.85 -7.16
CA ARG A 133 -15.85 -1.71 -6.15
C ARG A 133 -14.59 -1.19 -6.80
N VAL A 134 -14.03 -0.14 -6.22
CA VAL A 134 -12.80 0.53 -6.69
C VAL A 134 -11.86 0.81 -5.52
N ASP A 135 -10.60 1.10 -5.82
CA ASP A 135 -9.70 1.73 -4.87
C ASP A 135 -9.95 3.26 -4.78
N ASN A 136 -9.14 3.95 -3.96
CA ASN A 136 -9.22 5.41 -3.83
C ASN A 136 -8.38 6.14 -4.90
N GLY A 137 -8.22 5.57 -6.09
CA GLY A 137 -7.51 6.20 -7.20
C GLY A 137 -8.15 7.53 -7.61
N THR A 138 -7.32 8.48 -8.03
CA THR A 138 -7.77 9.82 -8.46
C THR A 138 -8.73 9.76 -9.64
N GLU A 139 -8.59 8.76 -10.48
CA GLU A 139 -9.43 8.49 -11.65
C GLU A 139 -10.86 8.13 -11.26
N PHE A 140 -11.02 7.33 -10.18
CA PHE A 140 -12.32 6.90 -9.67
C PHE A 140 -12.99 7.92 -8.76
N THR A 141 -12.21 8.85 -8.19
CA THR A 141 -12.73 9.95 -7.36
C THR A 141 -12.94 11.25 -8.12
N SER A 142 -12.65 11.26 -9.42
CA SER A 142 -12.84 12.42 -10.27
C SER A 142 -14.30 12.86 -10.37
N PHE A 143 -14.53 14.15 -10.58
CA PHE A 143 -15.87 14.68 -10.78
C PHE A 143 -16.59 14.02 -11.96
N GLU A 144 -15.89 13.86 -13.08
CA GLU A 144 -16.44 13.27 -14.32
C GLU A 144 -16.94 11.84 -14.11
N PHE A 145 -16.14 10.97 -13.46
CA PHE A 145 -16.54 9.61 -13.15
C PHE A 145 -17.68 9.57 -12.12
N THR A 146 -17.63 10.48 -11.13
CA THR A 146 -18.68 10.60 -10.11
C THR A 146 -20.04 10.94 -10.70
N GLU A 147 -20.10 11.90 -11.59
CA GLU A 147 -21.35 12.28 -12.27
C GLU A 147 -21.85 11.13 -13.18
N TRP A 148 -20.93 10.46 -13.87
CA TRP A 148 -21.29 9.36 -14.76
C TRP A 148 -21.94 8.20 -13.98
N TYR A 149 -21.34 7.68 -12.93
CA TYR A 149 -21.92 6.54 -12.21
C TYR A 149 -23.21 6.91 -11.48
N LYS A 150 -23.34 8.12 -10.98
CA LYS A 150 -24.60 8.63 -10.38
C LYS A 150 -25.71 8.68 -11.42
N SER A 151 -25.44 9.14 -12.64
CA SER A 151 -26.42 9.18 -13.72
C SER A 151 -26.93 7.79 -14.13
N LYS A 152 -26.11 6.76 -13.89
CA LYS A 152 -26.45 5.36 -14.18
C LYS A 152 -27.01 4.61 -12.96
N ASN A 153 -27.21 5.26 -11.80
CA ASN A 153 -27.64 4.66 -10.54
C ASN A 153 -26.76 3.50 -10.06
N ILE A 154 -25.44 3.60 -10.26
CA ILE A 154 -24.48 2.61 -9.83
C ILE A 154 -23.97 2.97 -8.43
N GLU A 155 -23.98 2.02 -7.50
CA GLU A 155 -23.38 2.18 -6.18
C GLU A 155 -21.85 1.99 -6.24
N ILE A 156 -21.08 2.98 -5.77
CA ILE A 156 -19.63 2.84 -5.66
C ILE A 156 -19.23 2.47 -4.24
N THR A 157 -18.42 1.42 -4.11
CA THR A 157 -17.82 1.00 -2.85
C THR A 157 -16.31 1.14 -2.92
N PHE A 158 -15.76 2.03 -2.10
CA PHE A 158 -14.31 2.22 -2.02
C PHE A 158 -13.67 1.16 -1.12
N THR A 159 -12.64 0.51 -1.62
CA THR A 159 -11.84 -0.44 -0.84
C THR A 159 -10.93 0.34 0.12
N PRO A 160 -10.95 0.02 1.43
CA PRO A 160 -10.03 0.68 2.36
C PRO A 160 -8.57 0.38 1.98
N PRO A 161 -7.66 1.36 2.13
CA PRO A 161 -6.25 1.18 1.82
C PRO A 161 -5.69 -0.03 2.59
N TYR A 162 -4.96 -0.91 1.89
CA TYR A 162 -4.36 -2.17 2.37
C TYR A 162 -5.24 -3.45 2.37
N ASP A 163 -6.32 -3.51 1.62
CA ASP A 163 -6.97 -4.79 1.36
C ASP A 163 -6.38 -5.44 0.09
N HIS A 164 -5.33 -6.26 0.27
CA HIS A 164 -4.64 -6.98 -0.82
C HIS A 164 -5.48 -8.09 -1.48
N ARG A 165 -6.76 -8.22 -1.16
CA ARG A 165 -7.60 -9.29 -1.71
C ARG A 165 -7.99 -9.06 -3.18
N LEU A 166 -8.05 -7.80 -3.61
CA LEU A 166 -8.27 -7.46 -5.02
C LEU A 166 -7.05 -7.84 -5.87
N SER A 167 -5.84 -7.58 -5.40
CA SER A 167 -4.63 -7.98 -6.12
C SER A 167 -4.51 -9.50 -6.25
N CYS A 168 -5.05 -10.27 -5.29
CA CYS A 168 -5.06 -11.73 -5.32
C CYS A 168 -6.09 -12.29 -6.33
N LEU A 169 -7.21 -11.61 -6.57
CA LEU A 169 -8.17 -11.98 -7.61
C LEU A 169 -7.63 -11.69 -9.02
N LEU A 170 -6.86 -10.63 -9.15
CA LEU A 170 -6.24 -10.22 -10.42
C LEU A 170 -5.02 -11.06 -10.80
N SER A 171 -4.28 -11.61 -9.81
CA SER A 171 -3.15 -12.52 -10.06
C SER A 171 -3.54 -13.89 -10.63
N LEU A 172 -4.83 -14.20 -10.71
CA LEU A 172 -5.33 -15.44 -11.32
C LEU A 172 -5.51 -15.32 -12.85
N ILE A 173 -5.26 -14.14 -13.43
CA ILE A 173 -5.40 -13.86 -14.87
C ILE A 173 -4.02 -13.86 -15.56
N GLN A 174 -2.93 -14.01 -14.82
CA GLN A 174 -1.58 -14.26 -15.33
C GLN A 174 -1.34 -15.75 -15.42
#